data_844caa98b44d583fcde0862343f24f34
#
_entry.id   844caa98b44d583fcde0862343f24f34
#
_cell.length_a   1.000
_cell.length_b   1.000
_cell.length_c   1.000
_cell.angle_alpha   90.00
_cell.angle_beta   90.00
_cell.angle_gamma   90.00
#
_symmetry.space_group_name_H-M   'P 1'
#
loop_
_entity.id
_entity.type
_entity.pdbx_description
1 polymer ?
#
loop_
_entity_poly.entity_id
_entity_poly.type
_entity_poly.pdbx_seq_one_letter_code
_entity_poly.pdbx_strand_id
1 'polypeptide(L)'
;VALAAQLLGASATVFMPETAPLPKLEATRAYGATVHLGGQTLTDALAAAQEHAAATGAVVIHPFDHADVIAGQGTVGLEVLEQCPDVRTVVVCTGGGGLVSGVAAAVRARRPDVRIVAVQAETAACFPGSLEAGKPVQLAAMATMADGIAVAAPGDLTLAHVRDLVDEVRTVSEEDLSRALLFCVERAKLVVEPAGVAAVAALLAEPEAFEPPVVAVVSGGNIDPVLLLKVVQHGMAAVGRYLSLRLHVPDRPGSLAGVLAELAAAGANVLEVAHERTGARLHLGEVEVFVVLETRGPDHAAEV
;
A
#
# COMPACT_ATOMS: atom_id res chain seq x y z
N VAL A 1 -5.06 15.40 -11.07
CA VAL A 1 -5.82 16.01 -12.20
C VAL A 1 -6.75 17.10 -11.65
N ALA A 2 -7.70 16.77 -10.74
CA ALA A 2 -8.69 17.73 -10.25
C ALA A 2 -8.09 19.03 -9.69
N LEU A 3 -7.13 18.92 -8.75
CA LEU A 3 -6.43 20.09 -8.19
C LEU A 3 -5.69 20.89 -9.27
N ALA A 4 -4.98 20.23 -10.18
CA ALA A 4 -4.26 20.91 -11.26
C ALA A 4 -5.23 21.66 -12.19
N ALA A 5 -6.35 21.06 -12.54
CA ALA A 5 -7.41 21.68 -13.33
C ALA A 5 -7.97 22.92 -12.62
N GLN A 6 -8.28 22.82 -11.32
CA GLN A 6 -8.73 23.94 -10.51
C GLN A 6 -7.74 25.13 -10.54
N LEU A 7 -6.44 24.84 -10.30
CA LEU A 7 -5.39 25.85 -10.31
C LEU A 7 -5.19 26.52 -11.67
N LEU A 8 -5.44 25.80 -12.76
CA LEU A 8 -5.34 26.27 -14.14
C LEU A 8 -6.65 26.89 -14.67
N GLY A 9 -7.73 26.90 -13.88
CA GLY A 9 -9.05 27.36 -14.33
C GLY A 9 -9.69 26.50 -15.40
N ALA A 10 -9.29 25.21 -15.48
CA ALA A 10 -9.84 24.25 -16.42
C ALA A 10 -10.90 23.36 -15.74
N SER A 11 -11.88 22.87 -16.52
CA SER A 11 -12.83 21.87 -16.04
C SER A 11 -12.20 20.48 -16.02
N ALA A 12 -12.54 19.67 -15.01
CA ALA A 12 -12.15 18.28 -14.94
C ALA A 12 -13.35 17.38 -14.71
N THR A 13 -13.40 16.26 -15.43
CA THR A 13 -14.33 15.16 -15.19
C THR A 13 -13.52 13.94 -14.81
N VAL A 14 -13.84 13.32 -13.67
CA VAL A 14 -13.09 12.20 -13.12
C VAL A 14 -14.01 10.98 -13.02
N PHE A 15 -13.55 9.85 -13.54
CA PHE A 15 -14.23 8.56 -13.47
C PHE A 15 -13.54 7.70 -12.44
N MET A 16 -14.32 7.09 -11.55
CA MET A 16 -13.81 6.21 -10.48
C MET A 16 -14.70 4.96 -10.38
N PRO A 17 -14.11 3.81 -9.96
CA PRO A 17 -14.92 2.65 -9.59
C PRO A 17 -15.91 2.98 -8.46
N GLU A 18 -17.01 2.24 -8.37
CA GLU A 18 -17.99 2.38 -7.28
C GLU A 18 -17.37 2.15 -5.90
N THR A 19 -16.29 1.37 -5.84
CA THR A 19 -15.54 1.03 -4.62
C THR A 19 -14.45 2.04 -4.27
N ALA A 20 -14.37 3.19 -4.97
CA ALA A 20 -13.33 4.19 -4.71
C ALA A 20 -13.37 4.68 -3.25
N PRO A 21 -12.21 4.82 -2.57
CA PRO A 21 -12.14 5.28 -1.19
C PRO A 21 -12.80 6.66 -1.01
N LEU A 22 -13.62 6.78 0.04
CA LEU A 22 -14.36 8.01 0.33
C LEU A 22 -13.48 9.27 0.38
N PRO A 23 -12.28 9.26 1.00
CA PRO A 23 -11.41 10.43 1.01
C PRO A 23 -10.97 10.88 -0.41
N LYS A 24 -10.73 9.94 -1.33
CA LYS A 24 -10.40 10.27 -2.74
C LYS A 24 -11.57 10.94 -3.45
N LEU A 25 -12.77 10.41 -3.23
CA LEU A 25 -14.01 10.96 -3.82
C LEU A 25 -14.29 12.38 -3.31
N GLU A 26 -14.25 12.58 -1.99
CA GLU A 26 -14.53 13.87 -1.37
C GLU A 26 -13.50 14.94 -1.75
N ALA A 27 -12.21 14.61 -1.71
CA ALA A 27 -11.15 15.52 -2.13
C ALA A 27 -11.28 15.92 -3.61
N THR A 28 -11.61 14.97 -4.49
CA THR A 28 -11.79 15.23 -5.92
C THR A 28 -12.95 16.19 -6.16
N ARG A 29 -14.07 16.00 -5.46
CA ARG A 29 -15.23 16.91 -5.51
C ARG A 29 -14.92 18.29 -4.94
N ALA A 30 -14.18 18.33 -3.84
CA ALA A 30 -13.77 19.60 -3.21
C ALA A 30 -12.88 20.46 -4.10
N TYR A 31 -12.12 19.84 -5.01
CA TYR A 31 -11.35 20.54 -6.05
C TYR A 31 -12.20 20.97 -7.25
N GLY A 32 -13.53 20.83 -7.19
CA GLY A 32 -14.45 21.29 -8.22
C GLY A 32 -14.56 20.39 -9.46
N ALA A 33 -14.04 19.17 -9.41
CA ALA A 33 -14.20 18.22 -10.49
C ALA A 33 -15.58 17.56 -10.48
N THR A 34 -16.14 17.30 -11.67
CA THR A 34 -17.30 16.42 -11.83
C THR A 34 -16.86 14.98 -11.66
N VAL A 35 -17.47 14.23 -10.73
CA VAL A 35 -17.10 12.83 -10.48
C VAL A 35 -18.22 11.90 -10.91
N HIS A 36 -17.87 10.92 -11.74
CA HIS A 36 -18.72 9.82 -12.15
C HIS A 36 -18.22 8.53 -11.50
N LEU A 37 -19.11 7.86 -10.76
CA LEU A 37 -18.86 6.54 -10.20
C LEU A 37 -19.50 5.49 -11.10
N GLY A 38 -18.76 4.43 -11.43
CA GLY A 38 -19.27 3.33 -12.25
C GLY A 38 -18.21 2.25 -12.48
N GLY A 39 -18.70 1.01 -12.66
CA GLY A 39 -17.85 -0.16 -12.78
C GLY A 39 -17.22 -0.59 -11.48
N GLN A 40 -16.51 -1.73 -11.51
CA GLN A 40 -15.88 -2.32 -10.33
C GLN A 40 -14.36 -2.11 -10.32
N THR A 41 -13.76 -1.82 -11.47
CA THR A 41 -12.31 -1.79 -11.68
C THR A 41 -11.83 -0.45 -12.25
N LEU A 42 -10.52 -0.19 -12.14
CA LEU A 42 -9.87 0.93 -12.80
C LEU A 42 -10.05 0.85 -14.34
N THR A 43 -10.06 -0.36 -14.89
CA THR A 43 -10.25 -0.58 -16.33
C THR A 43 -11.64 -0.12 -16.78
N ASP A 44 -12.70 -0.40 -16.01
CA ASP A 44 -14.05 0.05 -16.30
C ASP A 44 -14.13 1.57 -16.27
N ALA A 45 -13.54 2.20 -15.25
CA ALA A 45 -13.50 3.65 -15.12
C ALA A 45 -12.72 4.32 -16.26
N LEU A 46 -11.61 3.72 -16.73
CA LEU A 46 -10.83 4.21 -17.86
C LEU A 46 -11.62 4.11 -19.17
N ALA A 47 -12.31 3.00 -19.40
CA ALA A 47 -13.17 2.84 -20.59
C ALA A 47 -14.28 3.89 -20.63
N ALA A 48 -14.95 4.14 -19.51
CA ALA A 48 -15.97 5.19 -19.39
C ALA A 48 -15.39 6.60 -19.62
N ALA A 49 -14.17 6.87 -19.14
CA ALA A 49 -13.49 8.14 -19.38
C ALA A 49 -13.15 8.34 -20.87
N GLN A 50 -12.69 7.27 -21.54
CA GLN A 50 -12.40 7.30 -22.98
C GLN A 50 -13.66 7.54 -23.82
N GLU A 51 -14.75 6.87 -23.48
CA GLU A 51 -16.06 7.08 -24.15
C GLU A 51 -16.55 8.52 -23.97
N HIS A 52 -16.48 9.05 -22.75
CA HIS A 52 -16.83 10.45 -22.48
C HIS A 52 -15.97 11.43 -23.29
N ALA A 53 -14.66 11.19 -23.33
CA ALA A 53 -13.74 12.04 -24.09
C ALA A 53 -14.04 11.99 -25.59
N ALA A 54 -14.33 10.83 -26.15
CA ALA A 54 -14.73 10.69 -27.55
C ALA A 54 -16.05 11.45 -27.89
N ALA A 55 -16.99 11.46 -26.95
CA ALA A 55 -18.26 12.15 -27.10
C ALA A 55 -18.19 13.68 -26.95
N THR A 56 -17.26 14.17 -26.11
CA THR A 56 -17.17 15.59 -25.70
C THR A 56 -15.99 16.35 -26.29
N GLY A 57 -15.00 15.65 -26.85
CA GLY A 57 -13.72 16.22 -27.26
C GLY A 57 -12.77 16.53 -26.10
N ALA A 58 -13.05 16.05 -24.89
CA ALA A 58 -12.16 16.22 -23.73
C ALA A 58 -10.85 15.44 -23.90
N VAL A 59 -9.77 15.95 -23.30
CA VAL A 59 -8.47 15.26 -23.28
C VAL A 59 -8.46 14.22 -22.16
N VAL A 60 -8.13 12.98 -22.51
CA VAL A 60 -7.94 11.91 -21.52
C VAL A 60 -6.57 12.06 -20.86
N ILE A 61 -6.55 12.18 -19.55
CA ILE A 61 -5.32 12.08 -18.75
C ILE A 61 -5.25 10.65 -18.22
N HIS A 62 -4.43 9.81 -18.89
CA HIS A 62 -4.23 8.42 -18.48
C HIS A 62 -3.54 8.37 -17.11
N PRO A 63 -3.88 7.45 -16.21
CA PRO A 63 -3.32 7.41 -14.86
C PRO A 63 -1.81 7.09 -14.83
N PHE A 64 -1.25 6.43 -15.83
CA PHE A 64 0.18 6.04 -15.86
C PHE A 64 0.76 5.87 -17.27
N ASP A 65 -0.01 5.37 -18.26
CA ASP A 65 0.51 4.97 -19.58
C ASP A 65 0.38 6.11 -20.60
N HIS A 66 1.12 7.19 -20.37
CA HIS A 66 1.17 8.34 -21.28
C HIS A 66 2.53 9.05 -21.15
N ALA A 67 3.10 9.49 -22.27
CA ALA A 67 4.43 10.11 -22.30
C ALA A 67 4.54 11.34 -21.38
N ASP A 68 3.56 12.23 -21.39
CA ASP A 68 3.55 13.44 -20.56
C ASP A 68 3.42 13.12 -19.07
N VAL A 69 2.64 12.05 -18.72
CA VAL A 69 2.53 11.57 -17.35
C VAL A 69 3.87 11.01 -16.88
N ILE A 70 4.52 10.16 -17.69
CA ILE A 70 5.84 9.61 -17.39
C ILE A 70 6.87 10.74 -17.24
N ALA A 71 6.87 11.72 -18.14
CA ALA A 71 7.76 12.88 -18.05
C ALA A 71 7.56 13.69 -16.76
N GLY A 72 6.29 13.90 -16.36
CA GLY A 72 5.96 14.54 -15.08
C GLY A 72 6.52 13.80 -13.88
N GLN A 73 6.41 12.45 -13.87
CA GLN A 73 6.97 11.61 -12.81
C GLN A 73 8.52 11.61 -12.80
N GLY A 74 9.14 11.89 -13.94
CA GLY A 74 10.60 12.02 -14.05
C GLY A 74 11.19 13.14 -13.18
N THR A 75 10.40 14.16 -12.83
CA THR A 75 10.84 15.24 -11.92
C THR A 75 11.29 14.71 -10.56
N VAL A 76 10.66 13.64 -10.06
CA VAL A 76 11.10 12.96 -8.82
C VAL A 76 12.52 12.41 -8.98
N GLY A 77 12.84 11.78 -10.10
CA GLY A 77 14.18 11.26 -10.37
C GLY A 77 15.24 12.39 -10.46
N LEU A 78 14.87 13.55 -11.00
CA LEU A 78 15.76 14.72 -11.04
C LEU A 78 16.06 15.24 -9.62
N GLU A 79 15.03 15.38 -8.78
CA GLU A 79 15.15 15.82 -7.40
C GLU A 79 15.95 14.82 -6.54
N VAL A 80 15.77 13.52 -6.76
CA VAL A 80 16.58 12.47 -6.11
C VAL A 80 18.07 12.68 -6.39
N LEU A 81 18.45 12.91 -7.66
CA LEU A 81 19.84 13.11 -8.04
C LEU A 81 20.41 14.43 -7.50
N GLU A 82 19.58 15.46 -7.35
CA GLU A 82 19.98 16.73 -6.77
C GLU A 82 20.21 16.62 -5.25
N GLN A 83 19.30 15.93 -4.54
CA GLN A 83 19.31 15.83 -3.08
C GLN A 83 20.26 14.72 -2.57
N CYS A 84 20.51 13.69 -3.36
CA CYS A 84 21.41 12.58 -3.05
C CYS A 84 22.33 12.29 -4.26
N PRO A 85 23.35 13.12 -4.52
CA PRO A 85 24.21 13.01 -5.72
C PRO A 85 25.02 11.71 -5.79
N ASP A 86 25.27 11.08 -4.64
CA ASP A 86 26.01 9.83 -4.49
C ASP A 86 25.12 8.58 -4.43
N VAL A 87 23.81 8.73 -4.70
CA VAL A 87 22.86 7.61 -4.71
C VAL A 87 23.36 6.45 -5.57
N ARG A 88 23.22 5.23 -5.05
CA ARG A 88 23.56 3.98 -5.76
C ARG A 88 22.34 3.19 -6.16
N THR A 89 21.28 3.24 -5.34
CA THR A 89 20.03 2.51 -5.60
C THR A 89 18.83 3.42 -5.38
N VAL A 90 17.91 3.44 -6.36
CA VAL A 90 16.59 4.09 -6.22
C VAL A 90 15.52 3.02 -6.26
N VAL A 91 14.68 2.98 -5.22
CA VAL A 91 13.61 1.99 -5.05
C VAL A 91 12.27 2.69 -5.17
N VAL A 92 11.41 2.21 -6.08
CA VAL A 92 10.17 2.89 -6.46
C VAL A 92 8.99 1.95 -6.38
N CYS A 93 7.95 2.34 -5.64
CA CYS A 93 6.67 1.62 -5.63
C CYS A 93 6.01 1.67 -7.03
N THR A 94 5.47 0.53 -7.47
CA THR A 94 5.09 0.34 -8.87
C THR A 94 3.73 -0.35 -8.98
N GLY A 95 2.75 0.37 -9.51
CA GLY A 95 1.48 -0.19 -9.99
C GLY A 95 1.52 -0.39 -11.50
N GLY A 96 0.88 0.49 -12.26
CA GLY A 96 0.91 0.47 -13.74
C GLY A 96 2.22 0.94 -14.39
N GLY A 97 3.20 1.37 -13.59
CA GLY A 97 4.56 1.67 -14.04
C GLY A 97 4.86 3.13 -14.37
N GLY A 98 3.88 4.05 -14.27
CA GLY A 98 4.09 5.46 -14.66
C GLY A 98 5.19 6.15 -13.84
N LEU A 99 5.16 6.01 -12.50
CA LEU A 99 6.13 6.62 -11.61
C LEU A 99 7.54 6.07 -11.85
N VAL A 100 7.70 4.76 -11.80
CA VAL A 100 9.01 4.13 -11.98
C VAL A 100 9.59 4.39 -13.37
N SER A 101 8.76 4.43 -14.42
CA SER A 101 9.18 4.76 -15.78
C SER A 101 9.77 6.17 -15.85
N GLY A 102 9.10 7.15 -15.25
CA GLY A 102 9.58 8.53 -15.23
C GLY A 102 10.87 8.69 -14.43
N VAL A 103 10.90 8.14 -13.21
CA VAL A 103 12.11 8.14 -12.37
C VAL A 103 13.27 7.48 -13.09
N ALA A 104 13.05 6.29 -13.68
CA ALA A 104 14.06 5.55 -14.40
C ALA A 104 14.61 6.34 -15.61
N ALA A 105 13.73 6.92 -16.42
CA ALA A 105 14.14 7.73 -17.57
C ALA A 105 15.01 8.92 -17.16
N ALA A 106 14.61 9.64 -16.11
CA ALA A 106 15.35 10.81 -15.63
C ALA A 106 16.70 10.43 -15.02
N VAL A 107 16.74 9.37 -14.20
CA VAL A 107 17.97 8.90 -13.55
C VAL A 107 18.94 8.32 -14.59
N ARG A 108 18.51 7.43 -15.47
CA ARG A 108 19.36 6.82 -16.52
C ARG A 108 20.00 7.84 -17.45
N ALA A 109 19.26 8.89 -17.79
CA ALA A 109 19.78 9.95 -18.67
C ALA A 109 20.98 10.70 -18.06
N ARG A 110 21.13 10.73 -16.73
CA ARG A 110 22.18 11.48 -16.02
C ARG A 110 23.17 10.61 -15.25
N ARG A 111 22.69 9.51 -14.71
CA ARG A 111 23.46 8.56 -13.91
C ARG A 111 23.10 7.12 -14.31
N PRO A 112 23.65 6.62 -15.43
CA PRO A 112 23.37 5.26 -15.91
C PRO A 112 23.88 4.15 -14.98
N ASP A 113 24.76 4.48 -14.04
CA ASP A 113 25.34 3.60 -13.03
C ASP A 113 24.40 3.36 -11.82
N VAL A 114 23.38 4.17 -11.63
CA VAL A 114 22.44 4.02 -10.49
C VAL A 114 21.47 2.87 -10.75
N ARG A 115 21.40 1.93 -9.83
CA ARG A 115 20.45 0.81 -9.88
C ARG A 115 19.02 1.28 -9.59
N ILE A 116 18.05 0.82 -10.38
CA ILE A 116 16.65 1.16 -10.23
C ILE A 116 15.85 -0.12 -9.97
N VAL A 117 15.12 -0.14 -8.87
CA VAL A 117 14.33 -1.28 -8.42
C VAL A 117 12.86 -0.88 -8.34
N ALA A 118 12.01 -1.55 -9.10
CA ALA A 118 10.57 -1.45 -9.03
C ALA A 118 10.03 -2.40 -7.94
N VAL A 119 9.07 -1.95 -7.14
CA VAL A 119 8.47 -2.78 -6.08
C VAL A 119 6.96 -2.86 -6.25
N GLN A 120 6.43 -4.08 -6.30
CA GLN A 120 5.00 -4.37 -6.39
C GLN A 120 4.52 -5.14 -5.15
N ALA A 121 3.23 -5.05 -4.84
CA ALA A 121 2.60 -5.98 -3.91
C ALA A 121 2.54 -7.38 -4.55
N GLU A 122 2.90 -8.42 -3.82
CA GLU A 122 2.99 -9.81 -4.32
C GLU A 122 1.72 -10.27 -5.03
N THR A 123 0.56 -9.96 -4.47
CA THR A 123 -0.75 -10.35 -5.03
C THR A 123 -1.27 -9.43 -6.12
N ALA A 124 -0.50 -8.39 -6.51
CA ALA A 124 -0.82 -7.44 -7.57
C ALA A 124 0.40 -7.16 -8.48
N ALA A 125 1.31 -8.13 -8.61
CA ALA A 125 2.54 -8.02 -9.38
C ALA A 125 2.32 -8.32 -10.87
N CYS A 126 1.92 -7.31 -11.65
CA CYS A 126 1.64 -7.49 -13.09
C CYS A 126 2.90 -7.44 -13.98
N PHE A 127 4.01 -6.87 -13.50
CA PHE A 127 5.22 -6.72 -14.32
C PHE A 127 6.00 -8.02 -14.55
N PRO A 128 6.24 -8.91 -13.58
CA PRO A 128 7.03 -10.12 -13.82
C PRO A 128 6.51 -10.96 -14.99
N GLY A 129 5.22 -11.32 -14.98
CA GLY A 129 4.62 -12.08 -16.08
C GLY A 129 4.55 -11.32 -17.40
N SER A 130 4.38 -9.99 -17.35
CA SER A 130 4.36 -9.16 -18.57
C SER A 130 5.76 -9.02 -19.20
N LEU A 131 6.82 -8.92 -18.40
CA LEU A 131 8.21 -8.88 -18.86
C LEU A 131 8.62 -10.22 -19.49
N GLU A 132 8.24 -11.34 -18.86
CA GLU A 132 8.47 -12.67 -19.41
C GLU A 132 7.75 -12.88 -20.75
N ALA A 133 6.48 -12.41 -20.84
CA ALA A 133 5.69 -12.52 -22.06
C ALA A 133 6.07 -11.50 -23.15
N GLY A 134 6.84 -10.46 -22.82
CA GLY A 134 7.20 -9.36 -23.71
C GLY A 134 6.02 -8.46 -24.12
N LYS A 135 4.88 -8.56 -23.42
CA LYS A 135 3.63 -7.79 -23.66
C LYS A 135 2.84 -7.67 -22.37
N PRO A 136 1.94 -6.67 -22.23
CA PRO A 136 1.05 -6.59 -21.10
C PRO A 136 0.25 -7.89 -20.90
N VAL A 137 0.30 -8.44 -19.67
CA VAL A 137 -0.46 -9.61 -19.25
C VAL A 137 -1.33 -9.21 -18.07
N GLN A 138 -2.62 -9.48 -18.20
CA GLN A 138 -3.60 -9.14 -17.17
C GLN A 138 -3.62 -10.20 -16.06
N LEU A 139 -3.52 -9.75 -14.82
CA LEU A 139 -3.72 -10.59 -13.64
C LEU A 139 -5.19 -11.02 -13.55
N ALA A 140 -5.39 -12.30 -13.21
CA ALA A 140 -6.75 -12.85 -13.06
C ALA A 140 -7.47 -12.35 -11.79
N ALA A 141 -6.72 -12.03 -10.76
CA ALA A 141 -7.23 -11.49 -9.49
C ALA A 141 -6.13 -10.68 -8.80
N MET A 142 -6.54 -9.77 -7.93
CA MET A 142 -5.66 -8.98 -7.08
C MET A 142 -6.28 -8.90 -5.69
N ALA A 143 -5.47 -9.04 -4.64
CA ALA A 143 -5.92 -8.96 -3.24
C ALA A 143 -4.82 -8.33 -2.39
N THR A 144 -4.76 -7.00 -2.35
CA THR A 144 -3.78 -6.25 -1.57
C THR A 144 -4.40 -5.04 -0.90
N MET A 145 -3.89 -4.66 0.28
CA MET A 145 -4.22 -3.38 0.91
C MET A 145 -3.62 -2.18 0.17
N ALA A 146 -2.61 -2.41 -0.68
CA ALA A 146 -1.92 -1.38 -1.46
C ALA A 146 -2.72 -1.01 -2.74
N ASP A 147 -3.94 -0.51 -2.58
CA ASP A 147 -4.89 -0.19 -3.66
C ASP A 147 -4.28 0.75 -4.73
N GLY A 148 -3.44 1.69 -4.33
CA GLY A 148 -2.78 2.64 -5.24
C GLY A 148 -1.79 2.00 -6.22
N ILE A 149 -1.32 0.76 -5.95
CA ILE A 149 -0.47 -0.02 -6.87
C ILE A 149 -1.14 -1.32 -7.34
N ALA A 150 -2.41 -1.54 -7.00
CA ALA A 150 -3.20 -2.68 -7.47
C ALA A 150 -3.69 -2.44 -8.90
N VAL A 151 -2.84 -2.71 -9.88
CA VAL A 151 -3.11 -2.53 -11.30
C VAL A 151 -3.02 -3.88 -12.00
N ALA A 152 -4.08 -4.25 -12.72
CA ALA A 152 -4.22 -5.58 -13.31
C ALA A 152 -3.20 -5.87 -14.44
N ALA A 153 -2.76 -4.85 -15.17
CA ALA A 153 -1.76 -4.98 -16.24
C ALA A 153 -0.96 -3.68 -16.38
N PRO A 154 0.32 -3.72 -16.78
CA PRO A 154 1.05 -2.53 -17.19
C PRO A 154 0.47 -1.97 -18.50
N GLY A 155 0.80 -0.72 -18.82
CA GLY A 155 0.59 -0.19 -20.17
C GLY A 155 1.70 -0.62 -21.13
N ASP A 156 1.48 -0.45 -22.43
CA ASP A 156 2.49 -0.78 -23.44
C ASP A 156 3.75 0.10 -23.30
N LEU A 157 3.54 1.40 -23.07
CA LEU A 157 4.63 2.36 -22.93
C LEU A 157 5.39 2.15 -21.62
N THR A 158 4.68 1.96 -20.51
CA THR A 158 5.31 1.72 -19.20
C THR A 158 6.03 0.37 -19.16
N LEU A 159 5.50 -0.67 -19.81
CA LEU A 159 6.19 -1.97 -19.92
C LEU A 159 7.52 -1.83 -20.68
N ALA A 160 7.53 -1.10 -21.80
CA ALA A 160 8.75 -0.83 -22.54
C ALA A 160 9.80 -0.09 -21.69
N HIS A 161 9.39 0.95 -20.95
CA HIS A 161 10.29 1.68 -20.07
C HIS A 161 10.86 0.80 -18.95
N VAL A 162 10.02 0.01 -18.28
CA VAL A 162 10.48 -0.88 -17.19
C VAL A 162 11.44 -1.93 -17.73
N ARG A 163 11.13 -2.56 -18.86
CA ARG A 163 12.03 -3.52 -19.50
C ARG A 163 13.40 -2.93 -19.84
N ASP A 164 13.44 -1.70 -20.34
CA ASP A 164 14.67 -1.11 -20.89
C ASP A 164 15.47 -0.31 -19.85
N LEU A 165 14.84 0.16 -18.76
CA LEU A 165 15.44 1.13 -17.84
C LEU A 165 15.50 0.67 -16.37
N VAL A 166 14.74 -0.34 -15.98
CA VAL A 166 14.67 -0.85 -14.61
C VAL A 166 15.50 -2.12 -14.48
N ASP A 167 16.33 -2.21 -13.44
CA ASP A 167 17.24 -3.35 -13.28
C ASP A 167 16.55 -4.58 -12.68
N GLU A 168 15.54 -4.35 -11.85
CA GLU A 168 14.87 -5.42 -11.12
C GLU A 168 13.44 -5.04 -10.74
N VAL A 169 12.55 -6.03 -10.76
CA VAL A 169 11.21 -5.95 -10.19
C VAL A 169 11.14 -6.89 -8.99
N ARG A 170 10.85 -6.34 -7.81
CA ARG A 170 10.65 -7.08 -6.56
C ARG A 170 9.21 -7.06 -6.12
N THR A 171 8.84 -8.03 -5.30
CA THR A 171 7.54 -8.10 -4.65
C THR A 171 7.68 -8.05 -3.14
N VAL A 172 6.65 -7.51 -2.48
CA VAL A 172 6.56 -7.44 -1.02
C VAL A 172 5.22 -8.01 -0.57
N SER A 173 5.22 -8.66 0.58
CA SER A 173 4.01 -9.22 1.19
C SER A 173 3.16 -8.15 1.89
N GLU A 174 1.92 -8.50 2.27
CA GLU A 174 1.05 -7.63 3.07
C GLU A 174 1.66 -7.36 4.46
N GLU A 175 2.37 -8.33 5.02
CA GLU A 175 3.10 -8.21 6.30
C GLU A 175 4.25 -7.23 6.18
N ASP A 176 5.02 -7.26 5.09
CA ASP A 176 6.10 -6.31 4.82
C ASP A 176 5.58 -4.89 4.68
N LEU A 177 4.47 -4.71 3.95
CA LEU A 177 3.78 -3.41 3.82
C LEU A 177 3.33 -2.89 5.19
N SER A 178 2.71 -3.73 6.02
CA SER A 178 2.24 -3.37 7.35
C SER A 178 3.38 -2.97 8.28
N ARG A 179 4.48 -3.72 8.27
CA ARG A 179 5.70 -3.41 9.05
C ARG A 179 6.33 -2.10 8.61
N ALA A 180 6.41 -1.87 7.30
CA ALA A 180 6.98 -0.65 6.73
C ALA A 180 6.13 0.58 7.05
N LEU A 181 4.80 0.45 7.01
CA LEU A 181 3.89 1.52 7.39
C LEU A 181 4.07 1.89 8.87
N LEU A 182 4.10 0.88 9.75
CA LEU A 182 4.35 1.09 11.17
C LEU A 182 5.71 1.77 11.40
N PHE A 183 6.76 1.32 10.69
CA PHE A 183 8.08 1.94 10.73
C PHE A 183 8.04 3.42 10.33
N CYS A 184 7.34 3.77 9.25
CA CYS A 184 7.19 5.15 8.81
C CYS A 184 6.49 6.01 9.88
N VAL A 185 5.42 5.52 10.49
CA VAL A 185 4.71 6.23 11.57
C VAL A 185 5.59 6.36 12.82
N GLU A 186 6.24 5.27 13.25
CA GLU A 186 7.00 5.25 14.50
C GLU A 186 8.37 5.95 14.41
N ARG A 187 9.07 5.82 13.28
CA ARG A 187 10.45 6.29 13.13
C ARG A 187 10.56 7.55 12.29
N ALA A 188 9.94 7.55 11.11
CA ALA A 188 10.01 8.69 10.20
C ALA A 188 8.97 9.79 10.51
N LYS A 189 7.94 9.49 11.33
CA LYS A 189 6.81 10.40 11.63
C LYS A 189 6.03 10.79 10.38
N LEU A 190 5.93 9.87 9.43
CA LEU A 190 5.22 10.05 8.18
C LEU A 190 3.94 9.22 8.16
N VAL A 191 2.84 9.86 7.78
CA VAL A 191 1.60 9.16 7.44
C VAL A 191 1.66 8.80 5.97
N VAL A 192 1.69 7.51 5.68
CA VAL A 192 1.87 6.95 4.34
C VAL A 192 0.74 5.97 4.05
N GLU A 193 0.30 5.86 2.80
CA GLU A 193 -0.60 4.80 2.38
C GLU A 193 0.18 3.49 2.07
N PRO A 194 -0.47 2.31 2.12
CA PRO A 194 0.21 1.04 1.86
C PRO A 194 0.91 0.98 0.49
N ALA A 195 0.31 1.56 -0.54
CA ALA A 195 0.92 1.66 -1.86
C ALA A 195 2.20 2.51 -1.87
N GLY A 196 2.19 3.61 -1.11
CA GLY A 196 3.31 4.56 -1.02
C GLY A 196 4.51 4.04 -0.23
N VAL A 197 4.32 2.98 0.58
CA VAL A 197 5.38 2.46 1.46
C VAL A 197 6.09 1.22 0.91
N ALA A 198 5.67 0.70 -0.25
CA ALA A 198 6.20 -0.55 -0.81
C ALA A 198 7.73 -0.54 -1.01
N ALA A 199 8.31 0.60 -1.40
CA ALA A 199 9.77 0.75 -1.52
C ALA A 199 10.47 0.56 -0.16
N VAL A 200 9.92 1.11 0.92
CA VAL A 200 10.44 0.94 2.30
C VAL A 200 10.26 -0.51 2.75
N ALA A 201 9.14 -1.14 2.38
CA ALA A 201 8.87 -2.54 2.70
C ALA A 201 9.94 -3.48 2.14
N ALA A 202 10.33 -3.29 0.88
CA ALA A 202 11.41 -4.07 0.25
C ALA A 202 12.75 -3.88 0.97
N LEU A 203 13.08 -2.64 1.36
CA LEU A 203 14.32 -2.34 2.09
C LEU A 203 14.35 -2.96 3.49
N LEU A 204 13.23 -2.96 4.21
CA LEU A 204 13.15 -3.55 5.54
C LEU A 204 13.15 -5.09 5.50
N ALA A 205 12.61 -5.68 4.43
CA ALA A 205 12.58 -7.13 4.26
C ALA A 205 13.97 -7.70 3.93
N GLU A 206 14.71 -7.05 3.04
CA GLU A 206 16.00 -7.53 2.54
C GLU A 206 17.02 -6.39 2.41
N PRO A 207 17.49 -5.77 3.51
CA PRO A 207 18.35 -4.60 3.47
C PRO A 207 19.68 -4.85 2.72
N GLU A 208 20.24 -6.06 2.83
CA GLU A 208 21.51 -6.43 2.18
C GLU A 208 21.38 -6.57 0.64
N ALA A 209 20.17 -6.58 0.11
CA ALA A 209 19.95 -6.66 -1.34
C ALA A 209 20.17 -5.32 -2.07
N PHE A 210 20.38 -4.22 -1.33
CA PHE A 210 20.46 -2.87 -1.88
C PHE A 210 21.80 -2.22 -1.56
N GLU A 211 22.49 -1.74 -2.59
CA GLU A 211 23.78 -1.03 -2.45
C GLU A 211 23.53 0.41 -1.98
N PRO A 212 24.05 0.82 -0.81
CA PRO A 212 23.89 2.17 -0.29
C PRO A 212 24.85 3.18 -1.00
N PRO A 213 24.49 4.47 -1.01
CA PRO A 213 23.29 5.09 -0.49
C PRO A 213 22.03 4.72 -1.28
N VAL A 214 20.93 4.42 -0.55
CA VAL A 214 19.64 4.02 -1.12
C VAL A 214 18.61 5.11 -0.91
N VAL A 215 17.87 5.44 -1.96
CA VAL A 215 16.69 6.31 -1.88
C VAL A 215 15.44 5.46 -2.11
N ALA A 216 14.56 5.39 -1.11
CA ALA A 216 13.24 4.80 -1.22
C ALA A 216 12.21 5.91 -1.46
N VAL A 217 11.49 5.82 -2.57
CA VAL A 217 10.43 6.78 -2.89
C VAL A 217 9.17 6.44 -2.08
N VAL A 218 8.80 7.34 -1.17
CA VAL A 218 7.52 7.30 -0.45
C VAL A 218 6.52 8.15 -1.24
N SER A 219 5.64 7.50 -2.00
CA SER A 219 4.92 8.16 -3.09
C SER A 219 3.52 8.66 -2.75
N GLY A 220 2.94 8.26 -1.63
CA GLY A 220 1.57 8.65 -1.30
C GLY A 220 1.23 8.56 0.18
N GLY A 221 0.28 9.39 0.62
CA GLY A 221 -0.20 9.44 2.00
C GLY A 221 -1.73 9.62 2.11
N ASN A 222 -2.46 9.42 1.03
CA ASN A 222 -3.92 9.58 1.02
C ASN A 222 -4.62 8.29 1.51
N ILE A 223 -4.32 7.90 2.74
CA ILE A 223 -4.88 6.72 3.38
C ILE A 223 -6.21 7.05 4.08
N ASP A 224 -7.16 6.13 3.97
CA ASP A 224 -8.38 6.17 4.78
C ASP A 224 -8.04 5.94 6.27
N PRO A 225 -8.53 6.77 7.22
CA PRO A 225 -8.24 6.63 8.65
C PRO A 225 -8.65 5.26 9.22
N VAL A 226 -9.73 4.65 8.72
CA VAL A 226 -10.17 3.32 9.16
C VAL A 226 -9.20 2.24 8.65
N LEU A 227 -8.71 2.39 7.41
CA LEU A 227 -7.67 1.51 6.87
C LEU A 227 -6.37 1.68 7.66
N LEU A 228 -5.95 2.92 7.94
CA LEU A 228 -4.74 3.21 8.74
C LEU A 228 -4.83 2.51 10.12
N LEU A 229 -5.96 2.61 10.80
CA LEU A 229 -6.17 1.93 12.08
C LEU A 229 -5.99 0.42 11.95
N LYS A 230 -6.60 -0.22 10.94
CA LYS A 230 -6.47 -1.66 10.70
C LYS A 230 -5.03 -2.08 10.40
N VAL A 231 -4.33 -1.32 9.56
CA VAL A 231 -2.94 -1.63 9.19
C VAL A 231 -2.00 -1.45 10.37
N VAL A 232 -2.18 -0.39 11.18
CA VAL A 232 -1.41 -0.20 12.42
C VAL A 232 -1.64 -1.35 13.40
N GLN A 233 -2.90 -1.77 13.60
CA GLN A 233 -3.22 -2.92 14.47
C GLN A 233 -2.57 -4.21 13.94
N HIS A 234 -2.65 -4.46 12.63
CA HIS A 234 -2.01 -5.62 12.00
C HIS A 234 -0.48 -5.59 12.14
N GLY A 235 0.14 -4.44 11.87
CA GLY A 235 1.58 -4.26 12.03
C GLY A 235 2.03 -4.45 13.49
N MET A 236 1.25 -3.96 14.47
CA MET A 236 1.52 -4.17 15.89
C MET A 236 1.41 -5.65 16.29
N ALA A 237 0.49 -6.41 15.69
CA ALA A 237 0.41 -7.86 15.89
C ALA A 237 1.64 -8.57 15.31
N ALA A 238 2.07 -8.19 14.10
CA ALA A 238 3.25 -8.77 13.45
C ALA A 238 4.57 -8.54 14.22
N VAL A 239 4.69 -7.44 14.97
CA VAL A 239 5.84 -7.16 15.83
C VAL A 239 5.63 -7.62 17.30
N GLY A 240 4.60 -8.41 17.56
CA GLY A 240 4.31 -8.99 18.87
C GLY A 240 3.92 -7.98 19.96
N ARG A 241 3.39 -6.80 19.57
CA ARG A 241 2.86 -5.80 20.51
C ARG A 241 1.35 -5.93 20.75
N TYR A 242 0.70 -6.69 19.90
CA TYR A 242 -0.71 -7.06 20.00
C TYR A 242 -0.81 -8.58 20.08
N LEU A 243 -1.43 -9.10 21.12
CA LEU A 243 -1.68 -10.53 21.32
C LEU A 243 -3.17 -10.76 21.51
N SER A 244 -3.74 -11.65 20.72
CA SER A 244 -5.14 -12.09 20.86
C SER A 244 -5.16 -13.52 21.36
N LEU A 245 -5.83 -13.75 22.47
CA LEU A 245 -5.99 -15.07 23.06
C LEU A 245 -7.47 -15.48 23.13
N ARG A 246 -7.71 -16.77 22.88
CA ARG A 246 -8.99 -17.42 23.13
C ARG A 246 -8.79 -18.47 24.22
N LEU A 247 -9.48 -18.32 25.32
CA LEU A 247 -9.33 -19.15 26.51
C LEU A 247 -10.66 -19.79 26.83
N HIS A 248 -10.66 -21.09 27.10
CA HIS A 248 -11.82 -21.79 27.65
C HIS A 248 -11.68 -21.89 29.17
N VAL A 249 -12.61 -21.34 29.89
CA VAL A 249 -12.59 -21.35 31.35
C VAL A 249 -13.93 -21.87 31.92
N PRO A 250 -13.94 -22.47 33.14
CA PRO A 250 -15.18 -22.88 33.77
C PRO A 250 -16.16 -21.72 33.97
N ASP A 251 -17.45 -21.94 33.68
CA ASP A 251 -18.50 -20.92 33.94
C ASP A 251 -18.83 -20.85 35.42
N ARG A 252 -17.94 -20.23 36.17
CA ARG A 252 -18.05 -20.06 37.65
C ARG A 252 -17.66 -18.64 38.04
N PRO A 253 -18.26 -18.12 39.11
CA PRO A 253 -17.81 -16.86 39.72
C PRO A 253 -16.31 -16.89 40.02
N GLY A 254 -15.57 -15.85 39.56
CA GLY A 254 -14.14 -15.71 39.77
C GLY A 254 -13.26 -16.23 38.64
N SER A 255 -13.74 -17.10 37.73
CA SER A 255 -12.90 -17.63 36.63
C SER A 255 -12.29 -16.55 35.74
N LEU A 256 -13.12 -15.62 35.28
CA LEU A 256 -12.63 -14.46 34.48
C LEU A 256 -11.68 -13.57 35.30
N ALA A 257 -12.00 -13.33 36.57
CA ALA A 257 -11.13 -12.53 37.45
C ALA A 257 -9.74 -13.17 37.64
N GLY A 258 -9.69 -14.51 37.74
CA GLY A 258 -8.42 -15.26 37.81
C GLY A 258 -7.59 -15.06 36.55
N VAL A 259 -8.18 -15.23 35.36
CA VAL A 259 -7.47 -14.98 34.08
C VAL A 259 -6.91 -13.56 34.02
N LEU A 260 -7.73 -12.55 34.33
CA LEU A 260 -7.28 -11.16 34.29
C LEU A 260 -6.16 -10.87 35.31
N ALA A 261 -6.17 -11.54 36.47
CA ALA A 261 -5.12 -11.40 37.47
C ALA A 261 -3.78 -12.02 36.98
N GLU A 262 -3.83 -13.17 36.31
CA GLU A 262 -2.63 -13.81 35.71
C GLU A 262 -2.04 -12.94 34.59
N LEU A 263 -2.88 -12.42 33.69
CA LEU A 263 -2.43 -11.51 32.63
C LEU A 263 -1.80 -10.22 33.20
N ALA A 264 -2.39 -9.66 34.25
CA ALA A 264 -1.83 -8.50 34.94
C ALA A 264 -0.48 -8.84 35.63
N ALA A 265 -0.36 -10.02 36.24
CA ALA A 265 0.90 -10.48 36.86
C ALA A 265 2.01 -10.72 35.80
N ALA A 266 1.64 -11.16 34.60
CA ALA A 266 2.54 -11.25 33.46
C ALA A 266 2.91 -9.87 32.87
N GLY A 267 2.28 -8.78 33.32
CA GLY A 267 2.57 -7.41 32.87
C GLY A 267 1.94 -7.05 31.53
N ALA A 268 0.95 -7.82 31.09
CA ALA A 268 0.18 -7.51 29.87
C ALA A 268 -0.93 -6.51 30.19
N ASN A 269 -1.12 -5.52 29.33
CA ASN A 269 -2.24 -4.58 29.42
C ASN A 269 -3.43 -5.10 28.63
N VAL A 270 -4.59 -5.21 29.27
CA VAL A 270 -5.83 -5.70 28.63
C VAL A 270 -6.50 -4.56 27.88
N LEU A 271 -6.68 -4.72 26.57
CA LEU A 271 -7.33 -3.74 25.69
C LEU A 271 -8.80 -4.07 25.47
N GLU A 272 -9.12 -5.37 25.31
CA GLU A 272 -10.48 -5.83 25.06
C GLU A 272 -10.71 -7.18 25.75
N VAL A 273 -11.92 -7.38 26.25
CA VAL A 273 -12.40 -8.66 26.78
C VAL A 273 -13.79 -8.92 26.24
N ALA A 274 -13.96 -10.05 25.56
CA ALA A 274 -15.27 -10.57 25.21
C ALA A 274 -15.48 -11.91 25.95
N HIS A 275 -16.68 -12.10 26.48
CA HIS A 275 -17.05 -13.26 27.30
C HIS A 275 -18.29 -13.92 26.69
N GLU A 276 -18.08 -15.06 26.02
CA GLU A 276 -19.13 -15.77 25.27
C GLU A 276 -19.51 -17.08 25.97
N ARG A 277 -20.82 -17.25 26.22
CA ARG A 277 -21.40 -18.44 26.85
C ARG A 277 -22.02 -19.42 25.89
N THR A 278 -22.18 -19.03 24.63
CA THR A 278 -22.85 -19.84 23.61
C THR A 278 -21.95 -20.00 22.39
N GLY A 279 -21.45 -21.20 22.18
CA GLY A 279 -20.63 -21.52 21.02
C GLY A 279 -20.65 -23.02 20.73
N ALA A 280 -20.62 -23.41 19.45
CA ALA A 280 -20.66 -24.80 19.04
C ALA A 280 -19.45 -25.64 19.49
N ARG A 281 -18.41 -25.00 20.03
CA ARG A 281 -17.16 -25.64 20.49
C ARG A 281 -17.00 -25.66 22.01
N LEU A 282 -17.97 -25.10 22.76
CA LEU A 282 -17.93 -25.05 24.23
C LEU A 282 -18.54 -26.32 24.83
N HIS A 283 -17.89 -26.89 25.83
CA HIS A 283 -18.48 -27.92 26.67
C HIS A 283 -19.46 -27.34 27.66
N LEU A 284 -20.39 -28.19 28.13
CA LEU A 284 -21.36 -27.75 29.14
C LEU A 284 -20.62 -27.34 30.42
N GLY A 285 -20.84 -26.07 30.85
CA GLY A 285 -20.19 -25.49 32.03
C GLY A 285 -18.87 -24.78 31.74
N GLU A 286 -18.54 -24.57 30.47
CA GLU A 286 -17.42 -23.74 30.02
C GLU A 286 -17.91 -22.47 29.30
N VAL A 287 -17.05 -21.45 29.30
CA VAL A 287 -17.23 -20.22 28.55
C VAL A 287 -15.96 -19.88 27.80
N GLU A 288 -16.10 -19.24 26.65
CA GLU A 288 -14.98 -18.69 25.91
C GLU A 288 -14.71 -17.26 26.35
N VAL A 289 -13.47 -16.97 26.69
CA VAL A 289 -12.98 -15.63 26.95
C VAL A 289 -12.01 -15.25 25.85
N PHE A 290 -12.37 -14.26 25.06
CA PHE A 290 -11.48 -13.65 24.09
C PHE A 290 -10.90 -12.39 24.70
N VAL A 291 -9.55 -12.28 24.68
CA VAL A 291 -8.85 -11.10 25.18
C VAL A 291 -7.89 -10.58 24.14
N VAL A 292 -7.84 -9.25 24.00
CA VAL A 292 -6.82 -8.55 23.23
C VAL A 292 -5.91 -7.83 24.21
N LEU A 293 -4.61 -8.07 24.08
CA LEU A 293 -3.59 -7.61 25.01
C LEU A 293 -2.56 -6.75 24.29
N GLU A 294 -2.09 -5.72 24.98
CA GLU A 294 -0.85 -5.04 24.64
C GLU A 294 0.32 -5.73 25.35
N THR A 295 1.34 -6.05 24.58
CA THR A 295 2.59 -6.67 25.06
C THR A 295 3.79 -5.81 24.66
N ARG A 296 4.98 -6.14 25.18
CA ARG A 296 6.21 -5.37 24.96
C ARG A 296 7.08 -5.91 23.81
N GLY A 297 6.53 -6.82 23.01
CA GLY A 297 7.22 -7.45 21.89
C GLY A 297 7.10 -8.96 21.92
N PRO A 298 7.77 -9.67 20.97
CA PRO A 298 7.58 -11.11 20.76
C PRO A 298 7.93 -11.95 22.01
N ASP A 299 9.01 -11.62 22.68
CA ASP A 299 9.45 -12.37 23.88
C ASP A 299 8.41 -12.27 25.00
N HIS A 300 7.90 -11.06 25.26
CA HIS A 300 6.86 -10.87 26.25
C HIS A 300 5.52 -11.50 25.84
N ALA A 301 5.19 -11.48 24.55
CA ALA A 301 4.00 -12.15 24.03
C ALA A 301 4.08 -13.69 24.20
N ALA A 302 5.29 -14.26 24.16
CA ALA A 302 5.52 -15.68 24.39
C ALA A 302 5.49 -16.06 25.90
N GLU A 303 5.78 -15.12 26.79
CA GLU A 303 5.71 -15.32 28.25
C GLU A 303 4.24 -15.28 28.74
N VAL A 304 3.40 -14.46 28.10
CA VAL A 304 1.98 -14.30 28.41
C VAL A 304 1.17 -15.49 27.91
#